data_49d90d9ed2e3ea31177c26976844435a
#
_entry.id   49d90d9ed2e3ea31177c26976844435a
#
_cell.length_a   1.000
_cell.length_b   1.000
_cell.length_c   1.000
_cell.angle_alpha   90.00
_cell.angle_beta   90.00
_cell.angle_gamma   90.00
#
_symmetry.space_group_name_H-M   'P 1'
#
loop_
_entity.id
_entity.type
_entity.pdbx_description
1 polymer ?
#
loop_
_entity_poly.entity_id
_entity_poly.type
_entity_poly.pdbx_seq_one_letter_code
_entity_poly.pdbx_strand_id
1 'polypeptide(L)'
;MLSRSVPIYRDLEGTFDADMCLPLLEAVKRGEVTMEALARGHYPGDTFPAQALAGLKTVGFWNADKDQSWQLPWHRNEGIEITFLEAGSVHFDVDDRQFVIQSDDLTVTRPWQRHRIGDPTVTAGRLHWLILDVGVRRPNQEWKWPSWIVLSQPDLEELTYFLRHSEQFVMKTTQEVRRCFRNTAQAVKSNQSGSGISRLAVAINELLVLLLDLYRVHNVPINESLSGSRLTVHLFLEDLHLHPEHLSLEWSVRSMAAACGLGVTQFVHHARMLTNMTPLHYLNYCRLDRAAHLLRTSPATSITEIAMECGFSTSQYFATAFNKRFGSSPREFRRVPGVSRTSIDD
;
A
#
# COMPACT_ATOMS: atom_id res chain seq x y z
N MET A 1 7.86 10.32 -24.29
CA MET A 1 8.18 9.87 -22.93
C MET A 1 6.89 9.31 -22.37
N LEU A 2 6.78 7.98 -22.19
CA LEU A 2 5.65 7.37 -21.52
C LEU A 2 5.70 7.84 -20.05
N SER A 3 4.67 8.56 -19.61
CA SER A 3 4.46 8.87 -18.20
C SER A 3 4.49 7.56 -17.42
N ARG A 4 5.54 7.31 -16.66
CA ARG A 4 5.62 6.17 -15.75
C ARG A 4 4.62 6.43 -14.64
N SER A 5 3.46 5.79 -14.69
CA SER A 5 2.48 5.89 -13.62
C SER A 5 3.10 5.34 -12.33
N VAL A 6 3.09 6.15 -11.29
CA VAL A 6 3.43 5.71 -9.93
C VAL A 6 2.37 4.70 -9.50
N PRO A 7 2.74 3.54 -8.90
CA PRO A 7 1.78 2.60 -8.37
C PRO A 7 0.87 3.23 -7.33
N ILE A 8 -0.42 2.90 -7.39
CA ILE A 8 -1.46 3.47 -6.52
C ILE A 8 -2.08 2.35 -5.68
N TYR A 9 -2.33 2.67 -4.42
CA TYR A 9 -3.11 1.87 -3.48
C TYR A 9 -4.25 2.71 -2.93
N ARG A 10 -5.42 2.08 -2.69
CA ARG A 10 -6.59 2.73 -2.09
C ARG A 10 -7.09 1.95 -0.91
N ASP A 11 -7.37 2.64 0.18
CA ASP A 11 -8.00 2.09 1.39
C ASP A 11 -8.96 3.10 2.02
N LEU A 12 -9.35 2.87 3.30
CA LEU A 12 -10.27 3.73 4.04
C LEU A 12 -9.73 5.14 4.31
N GLU A 13 -8.42 5.29 4.38
CA GLU A 13 -7.78 6.57 4.64
C GLU A 13 -7.65 7.40 3.36
N GLY A 14 -7.70 6.77 2.18
CA GLY A 14 -7.63 7.47 0.91
C GLY A 14 -6.91 6.73 -0.22
N THR A 15 -6.41 7.52 -1.17
CA THR A 15 -5.59 7.04 -2.28
C THR A 15 -4.14 7.41 -2.02
N PHE A 16 -3.25 6.44 -2.14
CA PHE A 16 -1.82 6.59 -1.86
C PHE A 16 -1.00 6.21 -3.09
N ASP A 17 -0.07 7.07 -3.43
CA ASP A 17 0.99 6.78 -4.38
C ASP A 17 2.18 6.14 -3.63
N ALA A 18 2.93 5.27 -4.31
CA ALA A 18 4.18 4.78 -3.75
C ALA A 18 5.17 5.95 -3.56
N ASP A 19 5.87 5.98 -2.42
CA ASP A 19 6.73 7.11 -2.05
C ASP A 19 7.97 7.22 -2.95
N MET A 20 8.40 8.46 -3.16
CA MET A 20 9.59 8.80 -3.96
C MET A 20 10.83 9.14 -3.11
N CYS A 21 10.73 9.05 -1.80
CA CYS A 21 11.81 9.37 -0.84
C CYS A 21 12.43 10.77 -1.05
N LEU A 22 11.62 11.78 -1.34
CA LEU A 22 12.11 13.13 -1.67
C LEU A 22 13.00 13.74 -0.60
N PRO A 23 12.75 13.63 0.73
CA PRO A 23 13.63 14.19 1.76
C PRO A 23 15.04 13.60 1.72
N LEU A 24 15.18 12.28 1.47
CA LEU A 24 16.46 11.63 1.30
C LEU A 24 17.21 12.17 0.07
N LEU A 25 16.53 12.31 -1.07
CA LEU A 25 17.10 12.86 -2.29
C LEU A 25 17.63 14.30 -2.09
N GLU A 26 16.89 15.10 -1.36
CA GLU A 26 17.30 16.47 -1.05
C GLU A 26 18.54 16.50 -0.12
N ALA A 27 18.59 15.64 0.89
CA ALA A 27 19.76 15.50 1.77
C ALA A 27 21.01 15.06 1.01
N VAL A 28 20.87 14.12 0.07
CA VAL A 28 21.96 13.70 -0.83
C VAL A 28 22.43 14.87 -1.70
N LYS A 29 21.52 15.65 -2.28
CA LYS A 29 21.88 16.85 -3.08
C LYS A 29 22.61 17.91 -2.28
N ARG A 30 22.30 18.05 -0.98
CA ARG A 30 23.01 18.98 -0.08
C ARG A 30 24.33 18.43 0.44
N GLY A 31 24.68 17.18 0.12
CA GLY A 31 25.90 16.51 0.60
C GLY A 31 25.84 16.14 2.10
N GLU A 32 24.68 16.10 2.70
CA GLU A 32 24.47 15.72 4.11
C GLU A 32 24.50 14.22 4.31
N VAL A 33 24.15 13.46 3.27
CA VAL A 33 24.09 12.01 3.22
C VAL A 33 24.77 11.51 1.96
N THR A 34 25.56 10.46 2.07
CA THR A 34 26.02 9.68 0.92
C THR A 34 25.08 8.51 0.67
N MET A 35 24.66 8.31 -0.56
CA MET A 35 23.73 7.24 -0.94
C MET A 35 24.25 6.49 -2.16
N GLU A 36 24.18 5.17 -2.13
CA GLU A 36 24.38 4.32 -3.29
C GLU A 36 23.20 3.35 -3.40
N ALA A 37 22.52 3.37 -4.52
CA ALA A 37 21.35 2.56 -4.75
C ALA A 37 21.16 2.21 -6.22
N LEU A 38 20.49 1.08 -6.48
CA LEU A 38 19.93 0.72 -7.77
C LEU A 38 18.42 0.80 -7.67
N ALA A 39 17.77 1.38 -8.68
CA ALA A 39 16.35 1.66 -8.62
C ALA A 39 15.63 1.48 -9.97
N ARG A 40 14.30 1.27 -9.87
CA ARG A 40 13.34 1.27 -10.99
C ARG A 40 12.26 2.31 -10.73
N GLY A 41 11.82 2.96 -11.81
CA GLY A 41 10.68 3.86 -11.75
C GLY A 41 11.02 5.16 -11.02
N HIS A 42 10.32 5.45 -9.95
CA HIS A 42 10.33 6.71 -9.20
C HIS A 42 11.31 6.71 -8.01
N TYR A 43 11.83 5.56 -7.61
CA TYR A 43 12.77 5.46 -6.49
C TYR A 43 14.13 6.07 -6.81
N PRO A 44 14.83 6.60 -5.79
CA PRO A 44 16.16 7.16 -5.97
C PRO A 44 17.23 6.08 -6.21
N GLY A 45 18.19 6.38 -7.08
CA GLY A 45 19.32 5.51 -7.39
C GLY A 45 19.64 5.42 -8.88
N ASP A 46 20.72 4.71 -9.20
CA ASP A 46 21.09 4.37 -10.56
C ASP A 46 20.10 3.37 -11.16
N THR A 47 19.84 3.51 -12.46
CA THR A 47 18.85 2.67 -13.12
C THR A 47 19.32 1.23 -13.26
N PHE A 48 18.49 0.26 -12.84
CA PHE A 48 18.71 -1.15 -13.14
C PHE A 48 18.79 -1.41 -14.65
N PRO A 49 19.63 -2.35 -15.10
CA PRO A 49 19.53 -2.91 -16.47
C PRO A 49 18.11 -3.39 -16.76
N ALA A 50 17.61 -3.15 -17.95
CA ALA A 50 16.18 -3.18 -18.30
C ALA A 50 15.40 -4.41 -17.83
N GLN A 51 15.99 -5.61 -17.81
CA GLN A 51 15.30 -6.86 -17.43
C GLN A 51 15.91 -7.58 -16.23
N ALA A 52 16.95 -7.03 -15.61
CA ALA A 52 17.63 -7.66 -14.50
C ALA A 52 16.76 -7.60 -13.24
N LEU A 53 16.59 -8.71 -12.52
CA LEU A 53 15.89 -8.81 -11.25
C LEU A 53 14.50 -8.15 -11.26
N ALA A 54 13.64 -8.56 -12.18
CA ALA A 54 12.26 -8.06 -12.27
C ALA A 54 11.57 -8.15 -10.91
N GLY A 55 10.79 -7.12 -10.54
CA GLY A 55 10.15 -7.02 -9.22
C GLY A 55 11.02 -6.32 -8.16
N LEU A 56 12.34 -6.33 -8.25
CA LEU A 56 13.19 -5.52 -7.36
C LEU A 56 13.06 -4.05 -7.75
N LYS A 57 12.45 -3.24 -6.88
CA LYS A 57 12.17 -1.82 -7.14
C LYS A 57 13.35 -0.94 -6.80
N THR A 58 13.91 -1.14 -5.62
CA THR A 58 15.12 -0.45 -5.20
C THR A 58 15.90 -1.30 -4.20
N VAL A 59 17.20 -1.12 -4.19
CA VAL A 59 18.11 -1.68 -3.20
C VAL A 59 19.30 -0.75 -3.05
N GLY A 60 19.67 -0.45 -1.82
CA GLY A 60 20.76 0.46 -1.56
C GLY A 60 21.08 0.63 -0.09
N PHE A 61 21.89 1.65 0.16
CA PHE A 61 22.22 2.09 1.51
C PHE A 61 22.54 3.59 1.50
N TRP A 62 22.39 4.21 2.64
CA TRP A 62 22.90 5.55 2.89
C TRP A 62 23.78 5.59 4.14
N ASN A 63 24.68 6.58 4.18
CA ASN A 63 25.47 6.94 5.36
C ASN A 63 25.22 8.41 5.69
N ALA A 64 25.03 8.69 6.96
CA ALA A 64 25.02 10.02 7.54
C ALA A 64 26.11 10.11 8.62
N ASP A 65 27.08 10.98 8.43
CA ASP A 65 28.18 11.18 9.40
C ASP A 65 27.72 12.01 10.60
N LYS A 66 26.59 12.68 10.50
CA LYS A 66 25.97 13.55 11.51
C LYS A 66 24.48 13.34 11.56
N ASP A 67 23.87 13.72 12.69
CA ASP A 67 22.42 13.78 12.80
C ASP A 67 21.83 14.70 11.74
N GLN A 68 20.73 14.27 11.16
CA GLN A 68 20.06 14.90 10.05
C GLN A 68 18.86 15.73 10.53
N SER A 69 18.48 16.74 9.77
CA SER A 69 17.30 17.57 10.02
C SER A 69 16.06 17.14 9.22
N TRP A 70 16.11 15.99 8.55
CA TRP A 70 15.02 15.46 7.74
C TRP A 70 14.55 14.11 8.27
N GLN A 71 13.38 13.72 7.81
CA GLN A 71 12.74 12.42 8.07
C GLN A 71 12.05 11.94 6.78
N LEU A 72 11.80 10.65 6.67
CA LEU A 72 10.84 10.12 5.72
C LEU A 72 9.47 10.11 6.40
N PRO A 73 8.52 10.97 5.96
CA PRO A 73 7.20 11.07 6.57
C PRO A 73 6.40 9.80 6.37
N TRP A 74 5.18 9.74 6.89
CA TRP A 74 4.27 8.63 6.66
C TRP A 74 4.11 8.35 5.17
N HIS A 75 4.45 7.13 4.77
CA HIS A 75 4.42 6.68 3.38
C HIS A 75 4.08 5.21 3.26
N ARG A 76 3.92 4.74 2.02
CA ARG A 76 3.64 3.35 1.65
C ARG A 76 4.47 2.99 0.43
N ASN A 77 4.87 1.72 0.32
CA ASN A 77 5.59 1.18 -0.82
C ASN A 77 4.82 0.01 -1.44
N GLU A 78 4.93 -0.20 -2.74
CA GLU A 78 4.21 -1.27 -3.44
C GLU A 78 4.75 -2.68 -3.18
N GLY A 79 5.93 -2.79 -2.58
CA GLY A 79 6.60 -4.06 -2.31
C GLY A 79 6.80 -4.35 -0.82
N ILE A 80 7.35 -5.52 -0.56
CA ILE A 80 7.93 -5.83 0.75
C ILE A 80 9.15 -4.92 0.89
N GLU A 81 9.21 -4.13 1.95
CA GLU A 81 10.41 -3.40 2.29
C GLU A 81 11.13 -4.08 3.45
N ILE A 82 12.42 -4.31 3.27
CA ILE A 82 13.31 -4.85 4.29
C ILE A 82 14.39 -3.81 4.53
N THR A 83 14.48 -3.30 5.76
CA THR A 83 15.44 -2.28 6.15
C THR A 83 16.32 -2.80 7.28
N PHE A 84 17.63 -2.57 7.18
CA PHE A 84 18.61 -2.97 8.18
C PHE A 84 19.45 -1.77 8.63
N LEU A 85 19.44 -1.53 9.93
CA LEU A 85 20.28 -0.48 10.53
C LEU A 85 21.64 -1.06 10.92
N GLU A 86 22.66 -0.76 10.13
CA GLU A 86 24.04 -1.25 10.38
C GLU A 86 24.72 -0.47 11.50
N ALA A 87 24.44 0.83 11.62
CA ALA A 87 24.99 1.71 12.63
C ALA A 87 24.02 2.85 12.94
N GLY A 88 24.03 3.33 14.18
CA GLY A 88 23.18 4.42 14.65
C GLY A 88 21.94 3.96 15.39
N SER A 89 21.00 4.89 15.52
CA SER A 89 19.67 4.67 16.10
C SER A 89 18.68 5.55 15.37
N VAL A 90 17.49 5.06 15.07
CA VAL A 90 16.46 5.83 14.36
C VAL A 90 15.06 5.44 14.81
N HIS A 91 14.18 6.42 14.90
CA HIS A 91 12.76 6.16 15.12
C HIS A 91 12.14 5.52 13.87
N PHE A 92 11.37 4.47 14.09
CA PHE A 92 10.62 3.76 13.08
C PHE A 92 9.20 3.52 13.57
N ASP A 93 8.23 4.08 12.87
CA ASP A 93 6.83 3.90 13.20
C ASP A 93 6.15 3.11 12.06
N VAL A 94 5.30 2.17 12.44
CA VAL A 94 4.54 1.34 11.49
C VAL A 94 3.11 1.15 12.02
N ASP A 95 2.14 1.49 11.19
CA ASP A 95 0.73 1.58 11.58
C ASP A 95 0.60 2.43 12.88
N ASP A 96 0.04 1.87 13.97
CA ASP A 96 -0.12 2.56 15.25
C ASP A 96 1.01 2.25 16.26
N ARG A 97 2.10 1.62 15.84
CA ARG A 97 3.21 1.20 16.71
C ARG A 97 4.45 2.03 16.46
N GLN A 98 5.15 2.36 17.55
CA GLN A 98 6.38 3.16 17.56
C GLN A 98 7.55 2.35 18.08
N PHE A 99 8.68 2.45 17.40
CA PHE A 99 9.92 1.77 17.74
C PHE A 99 11.10 2.72 17.69
N VAL A 100 12.13 2.42 18.47
CA VAL A 100 13.47 2.99 18.28
C VAL A 100 14.36 1.85 17.87
N ILE A 101 14.71 1.78 16.60
CA ILE A 101 15.61 0.76 16.07
C ILE A 101 17.07 1.14 16.34
N GLN A 102 17.87 0.14 16.65
CA GLN A 102 19.29 0.25 17.01
C GLN A 102 20.11 -0.51 15.98
N SER A 103 21.44 -0.37 16.07
CA SER A 103 22.35 -1.20 15.27
C SER A 103 22.01 -2.68 15.40
N ASP A 104 22.03 -3.40 14.28
CA ASP A 104 21.63 -4.79 14.10
C ASP A 104 20.11 -5.05 14.19
N ASP A 105 19.27 -4.03 14.17
CA ASP A 105 17.85 -4.20 13.96
C ASP A 105 17.50 -4.28 12.47
N LEU A 106 16.60 -5.19 12.15
CA LEU A 106 15.96 -5.36 10.86
C LEU A 106 14.49 -4.98 10.99
N THR A 107 13.98 -4.21 10.04
CA THR A 107 12.55 -3.96 9.91
C THR A 107 12.00 -4.61 8.66
N VAL A 108 10.76 -5.06 8.74
CA VAL A 108 10.03 -5.62 7.58
C VAL A 108 8.65 -5.01 7.53
N THR A 109 8.31 -4.39 6.41
CA THR A 109 6.95 -3.91 6.12
C THR A 109 6.34 -4.69 4.95
N ARG A 110 5.04 -4.95 5.04
CA ARG A 110 4.26 -5.57 3.96
C ARG A 110 4.04 -4.58 2.81
N PRO A 111 3.73 -5.06 1.60
CA PRO A 111 3.26 -4.18 0.54
C PRO A 111 2.12 -3.27 1.04
N TRP A 112 2.26 -1.97 0.79
CA TRP A 112 1.32 -0.92 1.14
C TRP A 112 1.10 -0.66 2.63
N GLN A 113 1.90 -1.25 3.51
CA GLN A 113 1.85 -0.96 4.93
C GLN A 113 2.37 0.46 5.21
N ARG A 114 1.60 1.22 5.98
CA ARG A 114 1.94 2.59 6.35
C ARG A 114 3.10 2.60 7.36
N HIS A 115 4.14 3.34 7.07
CA HIS A 115 5.28 3.48 7.98
C HIS A 115 6.02 4.81 7.75
N ARG A 116 6.91 5.15 8.68
CA ARG A 116 7.82 6.30 8.59
C ARG A 116 9.14 6.04 9.31
N ILE A 117 10.18 6.79 8.94
CA ILE A 117 11.52 6.68 9.53
C ILE A 117 12.02 8.08 9.89
N GLY A 118 12.59 8.22 11.12
CA GLY A 118 13.31 9.41 11.53
C GLY A 118 12.44 10.52 12.10
N ASP A 119 11.38 10.24 12.81
CA ASP A 119 10.61 11.27 13.51
C ASP A 119 11.15 11.46 14.95
N PRO A 120 11.66 12.64 15.33
CA PRO A 120 11.69 13.88 14.52
C PRO A 120 12.82 13.97 13.52
N THR A 121 13.88 13.15 13.62
CA THR A 121 15.08 13.24 12.79
C THR A 121 15.75 11.87 12.61
N VAL A 122 16.61 11.77 11.61
CA VAL A 122 17.49 10.62 11.38
C VAL A 122 18.83 10.89 12.06
N THR A 123 19.30 10.00 12.94
CA THR A 123 20.62 10.15 13.57
C THR A 123 21.74 9.77 12.63
N ALA A 124 22.98 10.14 13.02
CA ALA A 124 24.18 9.64 12.35
C ALA A 124 24.18 8.11 12.31
N GLY A 125 24.48 7.54 11.15
CA GLY A 125 24.44 6.09 11.02
C GLY A 125 24.48 5.58 9.59
N ARG A 126 24.24 4.28 9.45
CA ARG A 126 24.18 3.60 8.16
C ARG A 126 22.97 2.68 8.09
N LEU A 127 22.16 2.90 7.09
CA LEU A 127 20.93 2.14 6.86
C LEU A 127 20.95 1.55 5.45
N HIS A 128 20.55 0.29 5.36
CA HIS A 128 20.35 -0.46 4.11
C HIS A 128 18.89 -0.72 3.90
N TRP A 129 18.45 -0.76 2.65
CA TRP A 129 17.07 -1.13 2.30
C TRP A 129 17.01 -1.94 1.02
N LEU A 130 15.92 -2.67 0.87
CA LEU A 130 15.44 -3.20 -0.40
C LEU A 130 13.91 -3.19 -0.44
N ILE A 131 13.33 -2.96 -1.62
CA ILE A 131 11.90 -3.04 -1.88
C ILE A 131 11.66 -4.04 -3.01
N LEU A 132 10.93 -5.12 -2.70
CA LEU A 132 10.62 -6.21 -3.61
C LEU A 132 9.11 -6.28 -3.87
N ASP A 133 8.68 -5.93 -5.09
CA ASP A 133 7.28 -6.01 -5.50
C ASP A 133 6.90 -7.46 -5.84
N VAL A 134 5.96 -7.98 -5.10
CA VAL A 134 5.34 -9.32 -5.29
C VAL A 134 3.96 -9.22 -5.94
N GLY A 135 3.67 -8.11 -6.61
CA GLY A 135 2.45 -7.89 -7.39
C GLY A 135 1.18 -7.63 -6.58
N VAL A 136 1.29 -7.32 -5.29
CA VAL A 136 0.14 -7.12 -4.40
C VAL A 136 -0.43 -5.71 -4.55
N ARG A 137 -1.74 -5.65 -4.80
CA ARG A 137 -2.52 -4.40 -4.86
C ARG A 137 -3.80 -4.48 -4.00
N ARG A 138 -4.00 -5.60 -3.29
CA ARG A 138 -5.13 -5.87 -2.38
C ARG A 138 -4.70 -6.85 -1.30
N PRO A 139 -5.22 -6.77 -0.07
CA PRO A 139 -4.79 -7.62 1.05
C PRO A 139 -4.91 -9.12 0.80
N ASN A 140 -5.97 -9.58 0.13
CA ASN A 140 -6.22 -10.99 -0.16
C ASN A 140 -5.56 -11.51 -1.45
N GLN A 141 -4.82 -10.67 -2.17
CA GLN A 141 -4.19 -11.08 -3.42
C GLN A 141 -3.06 -12.06 -3.16
N GLU A 142 -2.95 -13.08 -4.00
CA GLU A 142 -1.80 -13.99 -3.98
C GLU A 142 -0.52 -13.23 -4.37
N TRP A 143 0.55 -13.55 -3.66
CA TRP A 143 1.86 -12.98 -3.94
C TRP A 143 2.50 -13.70 -5.12
N LYS A 144 3.08 -12.93 -6.03
CA LYS A 144 3.80 -13.43 -7.19
C LYS A 144 5.27 -13.13 -7.05
N TRP A 145 5.99 -14.09 -6.53
CA TRP A 145 7.43 -13.97 -6.40
C TRP A 145 8.11 -13.90 -7.77
N PRO A 146 9.12 -13.04 -7.93
CA PRO A 146 9.94 -13.02 -9.15
C PRO A 146 10.62 -14.36 -9.41
N SER A 147 10.75 -14.75 -10.68
CA SER A 147 11.31 -16.04 -11.08
C SER A 147 12.80 -16.25 -10.74
N TRP A 148 13.52 -15.20 -10.39
CA TRP A 148 14.91 -15.27 -9.96
C TRP A 148 15.06 -15.55 -8.45
N ILE A 149 13.97 -15.59 -7.69
CA ILE A 149 13.95 -16.08 -6.32
C ILE A 149 13.97 -17.61 -6.37
N VAL A 150 14.97 -18.23 -5.70
CA VAL A 150 15.28 -19.65 -5.83
C VAL A 150 15.05 -20.46 -4.54
N LEU A 151 14.27 -19.93 -3.60
CA LEU A 151 13.86 -20.69 -2.42
C LEU A 151 13.05 -21.93 -2.83
N SER A 152 13.12 -23.00 -2.03
CA SER A 152 12.24 -24.15 -2.22
C SER A 152 10.78 -23.73 -2.08
N GLN A 153 9.88 -24.43 -2.75
CA GLN A 153 8.45 -24.10 -2.69
C GLN A 153 7.92 -24.08 -1.25
N PRO A 154 8.23 -25.06 -0.37
CA PRO A 154 7.79 -25.01 1.02
C PRO A 154 8.34 -23.81 1.80
N ASP A 155 9.61 -23.46 1.63
CA ASP A 155 10.22 -22.30 2.30
C ASP A 155 9.60 -20.99 1.81
N LEU A 156 9.30 -20.92 0.52
CA LEU A 156 8.66 -19.72 -0.07
C LEU A 156 7.22 -19.55 0.42
N GLU A 157 6.47 -20.63 0.55
CA GLU A 157 5.11 -20.62 1.12
C GLU A 157 5.13 -20.20 2.59
N GLU A 158 6.04 -20.76 3.38
CA GLU A 158 6.20 -20.42 4.80
C GLU A 158 6.66 -18.96 4.99
N LEU A 159 7.65 -18.51 4.23
CA LEU A 159 8.09 -17.10 4.25
C LEU A 159 6.95 -16.17 3.86
N THR A 160 6.18 -16.52 2.82
CA THR A 160 5.00 -15.74 2.39
C THR A 160 3.96 -15.67 3.50
N TYR A 161 3.73 -16.78 4.21
CA TYR A 161 2.78 -16.82 5.33
C TYR A 161 3.23 -15.87 6.46
N PHE A 162 4.49 -15.92 6.88
CA PHE A 162 5.01 -15.00 7.88
C PHE A 162 4.95 -13.53 7.42
N LEU A 163 5.41 -13.22 6.23
CA LEU A 163 5.43 -11.85 5.70
C LEU A 163 4.02 -11.26 5.56
N ARG A 164 3.01 -12.08 5.28
CA ARG A 164 1.62 -11.63 5.17
C ARG A 164 0.94 -11.39 6.50
N HIS A 165 1.29 -12.15 7.53
CA HIS A 165 0.49 -12.25 8.75
C HIS A 165 1.24 -11.88 10.04
N SER A 166 2.57 -11.70 9.98
CA SER A 166 3.34 -11.31 11.16
C SER A 166 3.09 -9.85 11.55
N GLU A 167 2.96 -9.61 12.85
CA GLU A 167 2.98 -8.29 13.47
C GLU A 167 4.32 -7.99 14.16
N GLN A 168 5.35 -8.80 13.88
CA GLN A 168 6.72 -8.55 14.31
C GLN A 168 7.44 -7.69 13.27
N PHE A 169 7.44 -6.37 13.46
CA PHE A 169 7.98 -5.41 12.50
C PHE A 169 9.47 -5.14 12.66
N VAL A 170 10.00 -5.38 13.86
CA VAL A 170 11.40 -5.16 14.21
C VAL A 170 11.98 -6.42 14.82
N MET A 171 13.13 -6.87 14.32
CA MET A 171 13.83 -8.07 14.81
C MET A 171 15.31 -7.79 15.01
N LYS A 172 15.89 -8.32 16.08
CA LYS A 172 17.35 -8.40 16.23
C LYS A 172 17.90 -9.42 15.25
N THR A 173 19.00 -9.07 14.61
CA THR A 173 19.61 -9.92 13.58
C THR A 173 20.90 -10.58 14.04
N THR A 174 21.42 -11.45 13.17
CA THR A 174 22.68 -12.17 13.36
C THR A 174 23.80 -11.53 12.55
N GLN A 175 25.04 -11.97 12.79
CA GLN A 175 26.19 -11.54 12.00
C GLN A 175 26.10 -11.98 10.52
N GLU A 176 25.38 -13.06 10.23
CA GLU A 176 25.10 -13.51 8.86
C GLU A 176 24.25 -12.48 8.12
N VAL A 177 23.20 -11.97 8.75
CA VAL A 177 22.35 -10.91 8.14
C VAL A 177 23.17 -9.63 7.88
N ARG A 178 23.99 -9.20 8.86
CA ARG A 178 24.90 -8.05 8.68
C ARG A 178 25.83 -8.26 7.50
N ARG A 179 26.47 -9.46 7.41
CA ARG A 179 27.33 -9.82 6.28
C ARG A 179 26.58 -9.79 4.96
N CYS A 180 25.35 -10.32 4.92
CA CYS A 180 24.51 -10.33 3.74
C CYS A 180 24.22 -8.92 3.24
N PHE A 181 23.86 -7.98 4.10
CA PHE A 181 23.63 -6.58 3.71
C PHE A 181 24.93 -5.89 3.23
N ARG A 182 26.07 -6.20 3.83
CA ARG A 182 27.39 -5.70 3.34
C ARG A 182 27.71 -6.24 1.94
N ASN A 183 27.42 -7.52 1.68
CA ASN A 183 27.57 -8.12 0.35
C ASN A 183 26.62 -7.47 -0.66
N THR A 184 25.40 -7.19 -0.26
CA THR A 184 24.40 -6.45 -1.07
C THR A 184 24.94 -5.06 -1.41
N ALA A 185 25.42 -4.31 -0.43
CA ALA A 185 26.02 -2.98 -0.65
C ALA A 185 27.21 -3.02 -1.59
N GLN A 186 28.08 -4.03 -1.45
CA GLN A 186 29.22 -4.22 -2.36
C GLN A 186 28.77 -4.55 -3.79
N ALA A 187 27.69 -5.33 -3.94
CA ALA A 187 27.12 -5.65 -5.25
C ALA A 187 26.50 -4.41 -5.91
N VAL A 188 25.82 -3.53 -5.14
CA VAL A 188 25.31 -2.25 -5.62
C VAL A 188 26.46 -1.38 -6.15
N LYS A 189 27.53 -1.20 -5.37
CA LYS A 189 28.75 -0.45 -5.79
C LYS A 189 29.38 -1.00 -7.07
N SER A 190 29.46 -2.32 -7.18
CA SER A 190 30.11 -2.99 -8.33
C SER A 190 29.27 -2.93 -9.60
N ASN A 191 28.00 -2.53 -9.53
CA ASN A 191 27.13 -2.50 -10.72
C ASN A 191 27.53 -1.44 -11.75
N GLN A 192 28.28 -0.40 -11.37
CA GLN A 192 28.86 0.57 -12.29
C GLN A 192 29.75 -0.11 -13.36
N SER A 193 30.29 -1.31 -13.09
CA SER A 193 31.03 -2.16 -14.02
C SER A 193 30.19 -3.25 -14.70
N GLY A 194 28.87 -3.32 -14.46
CA GLY A 194 27.96 -4.31 -15.02
C GLY A 194 28.02 -5.73 -14.40
N SER A 195 28.90 -5.96 -13.41
CA SER A 195 29.14 -7.29 -12.83
C SER A 195 28.37 -7.58 -11.52
N GLY A 196 27.63 -6.58 -10.98
CA GLY A 196 26.99 -6.65 -9.66
C GLY A 196 25.69 -7.46 -9.60
N ILE A 197 24.97 -7.61 -10.71
CA ILE A 197 23.58 -8.12 -10.74
C ILE A 197 23.45 -9.57 -10.22
N SER A 198 24.32 -10.47 -10.68
CA SER A 198 24.29 -11.87 -10.21
C SER A 198 24.63 -11.99 -8.72
N ARG A 199 25.59 -11.18 -8.23
CA ARG A 199 25.94 -11.12 -6.80
C ARG A 199 24.78 -10.57 -5.98
N LEU A 200 24.07 -9.58 -6.49
CA LEU A 200 22.89 -9.01 -5.87
C LEU A 200 21.77 -10.04 -5.77
N ALA A 201 21.51 -10.81 -6.85
CA ALA A 201 20.53 -11.89 -6.83
C ALA A 201 20.86 -12.94 -5.76
N VAL A 202 22.12 -13.37 -5.67
CA VAL A 202 22.57 -14.35 -4.66
C VAL A 202 22.38 -13.78 -3.25
N ALA A 203 22.83 -12.55 -3.00
CA ALA A 203 22.73 -11.92 -1.69
C ALA A 203 21.26 -11.72 -1.25
N ILE A 204 20.35 -11.35 -2.15
CA ILE A 204 18.92 -11.22 -1.81
C ILE A 204 18.29 -12.57 -1.51
N ASN A 205 18.62 -13.63 -2.26
CA ASN A 205 18.13 -14.97 -1.95
C ASN A 205 18.67 -15.47 -0.60
N GLU A 206 19.95 -15.24 -0.28
CA GLU A 206 20.51 -15.52 1.05
C GLU A 206 19.76 -14.75 2.14
N LEU A 207 19.48 -13.45 1.93
CA LEU A 207 18.72 -12.64 2.88
C LEU A 207 17.31 -13.18 3.15
N LEU A 208 16.60 -13.65 2.12
CA LEU A 208 15.27 -14.22 2.29
C LEU A 208 15.28 -15.53 3.08
N VAL A 209 16.31 -16.37 2.91
CA VAL A 209 16.53 -17.57 3.74
C VAL A 209 16.80 -17.19 5.19
N LEU A 210 17.73 -16.25 5.43
CA LEU A 210 18.03 -15.76 6.77
C LEU A 210 16.83 -15.10 7.46
N LEU A 211 15.99 -14.41 6.71
CA LEU A 211 14.75 -13.82 7.20
C LEU A 211 13.74 -14.91 7.62
N LEU A 212 13.61 -15.98 6.83
CA LEU A 212 12.77 -17.13 7.20
C LEU A 212 13.25 -17.78 8.49
N ASP A 213 14.56 -17.96 8.64
CA ASP A 213 15.15 -18.53 9.86
C ASP A 213 14.91 -17.62 11.08
N LEU A 214 14.98 -16.30 10.92
CA LEU A 214 14.61 -15.36 11.99
C LEU A 214 13.14 -15.52 12.41
N TYR A 215 12.21 -15.65 11.47
CA TYR A 215 10.79 -15.86 11.79
C TYR A 215 10.57 -17.20 12.52
N ARG A 216 11.23 -18.27 12.10
CA ARG A 216 11.16 -19.59 12.74
C ARG A 216 11.62 -19.55 14.21
N VAL A 217 12.69 -18.81 14.49
CA VAL A 217 13.29 -18.72 15.84
C VAL A 217 12.46 -17.82 16.77
N HIS A 218 11.89 -16.71 16.29
CA HIS A 218 11.27 -15.71 17.16
C HIS A 218 9.82 -16.01 17.56
N ASN A 219 9.22 -17.12 17.09
CA ASN A 219 7.82 -17.47 17.37
C ASN A 219 6.87 -16.26 17.23
N VAL A 220 6.91 -15.63 16.08
CA VAL A 220 6.28 -14.33 15.81
C VAL A 220 4.75 -14.39 15.93
N PRO A 221 4.09 -13.34 16.46
CA PRO A 221 2.64 -13.28 16.51
C PRO A 221 2.04 -13.18 15.09
N ILE A 222 1.04 -14.03 14.84
CA ILE A 222 0.37 -14.16 13.55
C ILE A 222 -1.05 -13.61 13.61
N ASN A 223 -1.41 -12.79 12.63
CA ASN A 223 -2.74 -12.24 12.47
C ASN A 223 -3.26 -12.47 11.03
N GLU A 224 -3.97 -13.57 10.81
CA GLU A 224 -4.51 -13.95 9.50
C GLU A 224 -5.55 -12.95 8.94
N SER A 225 -6.12 -12.09 9.79
CA SER A 225 -7.09 -11.08 9.34
C SER A 225 -6.47 -10.03 8.41
N LEU A 226 -5.14 -9.84 8.47
CA LEU A 226 -4.39 -8.89 7.65
C LEU A 226 -4.46 -9.17 6.14
N SER A 227 -4.80 -10.41 5.75
CA SER A 227 -4.98 -10.79 4.34
C SER A 227 -6.39 -11.32 4.04
N GLY A 228 -7.33 -11.10 4.95
CA GLY A 228 -8.67 -11.69 4.87
C GLY A 228 -9.53 -11.11 3.75
N SER A 229 -10.33 -11.96 3.12
CA SER A 229 -11.32 -11.56 2.10
C SER A 229 -12.34 -10.55 2.62
N ARG A 230 -12.66 -10.61 3.91
CA ARG A 230 -13.58 -9.66 4.56
C ARG A 230 -13.01 -8.23 4.54
N LEU A 231 -11.72 -8.06 4.83
CA LEU A 231 -11.05 -6.76 4.76
C LEU A 231 -11.06 -6.23 3.32
N THR A 232 -10.74 -7.06 2.33
CA THR A 232 -10.76 -6.65 0.93
C THR A 232 -12.16 -6.18 0.48
N VAL A 233 -13.21 -6.89 0.89
CA VAL A 233 -14.61 -6.48 0.57
C VAL A 233 -14.95 -5.18 1.28
N HIS A 234 -14.52 -5.00 2.53
CA HIS A 234 -14.71 -3.76 3.28
C HIS A 234 -14.08 -2.57 2.55
N LEU A 235 -12.79 -2.66 2.18
CA LEU A 235 -12.08 -1.63 1.45
C LEU A 235 -12.74 -1.32 0.08
N PHE A 236 -13.23 -2.34 -0.62
CA PHE A 236 -13.95 -2.14 -1.88
C PHE A 236 -15.26 -1.37 -1.69
N LEU A 237 -16.03 -1.70 -0.66
CA LEU A 237 -17.32 -1.04 -0.38
C LEU A 237 -17.11 0.42 0.06
N GLU A 238 -16.10 0.68 0.87
CA GLU A 238 -15.70 2.03 1.25
C GLU A 238 -15.21 2.85 0.06
N ASP A 239 -14.41 2.26 -0.83
CA ASP A 239 -13.98 2.90 -2.07
C ASP A 239 -15.17 3.36 -2.93
N LEU A 240 -16.22 2.55 -3.04
CA LEU A 240 -17.47 2.96 -3.70
C LEU A 240 -18.17 4.16 -3.03
N HIS A 241 -18.01 4.32 -1.71
CA HIS A 241 -18.62 5.42 -0.98
C HIS A 241 -17.80 6.71 -1.07
N LEU A 242 -16.46 6.60 -0.99
CA LEU A 242 -15.55 7.73 -0.93
C LEU A 242 -15.17 8.28 -2.31
N HIS A 243 -15.22 7.46 -3.35
CA HIS A 243 -14.78 7.80 -4.72
C HIS A 243 -15.96 7.83 -5.70
N PRO A 244 -16.64 9.00 -5.83
CA PRO A 244 -17.83 9.13 -6.67
C PRO A 244 -17.65 8.72 -8.13
N GLU A 245 -16.44 8.85 -8.68
CA GLU A 245 -16.09 8.43 -10.04
C GLU A 245 -16.30 6.93 -10.28
N HIS A 246 -16.20 6.10 -9.22
CA HIS A 246 -16.44 4.67 -9.32
C HIS A 246 -17.95 4.32 -9.34
N LEU A 247 -18.80 5.23 -8.90
CA LEU A 247 -20.25 4.99 -8.89
C LEU A 247 -20.84 4.99 -10.30
N SER A 248 -20.26 5.73 -11.25
CA SER A 248 -20.71 5.81 -12.63
C SER A 248 -20.39 4.56 -13.45
N LEU A 249 -19.47 3.72 -12.98
CA LEU A 249 -19.07 2.50 -13.68
C LEU A 249 -20.22 1.46 -13.72
N GLU A 250 -20.23 0.66 -14.78
CA GLU A 250 -21.18 -0.46 -14.92
C GLU A 250 -20.78 -1.64 -14.02
N TRP A 251 -21.31 -1.64 -12.80
CA TRP A 251 -21.08 -2.71 -11.85
C TRP A 251 -22.14 -3.83 -11.96
N SER A 252 -21.66 -5.06 -12.04
CA SER A 252 -22.44 -6.27 -11.76
C SER A 252 -21.87 -6.93 -10.50
N VAL A 253 -22.65 -7.80 -9.85
CA VAL A 253 -22.13 -8.57 -8.69
C VAL A 253 -20.89 -9.37 -9.06
N ARG A 254 -20.82 -9.87 -10.31
CA ARG A 254 -19.65 -10.60 -10.82
C ARG A 254 -18.44 -9.72 -10.95
N SER A 255 -18.58 -8.50 -11.51
CA SER A 255 -17.45 -7.58 -11.67
C SER A 255 -16.96 -7.04 -10.32
N MET A 256 -17.87 -6.80 -9.36
CA MET A 256 -17.51 -6.43 -7.98
C MET A 256 -16.71 -7.55 -7.28
N ALA A 257 -17.19 -8.79 -7.37
CA ALA A 257 -16.49 -9.95 -6.82
C ALA A 257 -15.11 -10.14 -7.46
N ALA A 258 -15.01 -10.00 -8.78
CA ALA A 258 -13.73 -10.06 -9.50
C ALA A 258 -12.79 -8.92 -9.09
N ALA A 259 -13.30 -7.71 -8.86
CA ALA A 259 -12.51 -6.58 -8.33
C ALA A 259 -11.90 -6.90 -6.94
N CYS A 260 -12.59 -7.71 -6.13
CA CYS A 260 -12.07 -8.21 -4.85
C CYS A 260 -11.24 -9.50 -4.98
N GLY A 261 -11.11 -10.09 -6.18
CA GLY A 261 -10.46 -11.40 -6.37
C GLY A 261 -11.20 -12.56 -5.73
N LEU A 262 -12.53 -12.49 -5.62
CA LEU A 262 -13.37 -13.46 -4.92
C LEU A 262 -14.40 -14.10 -5.86
N GLY A 263 -14.89 -15.29 -5.46
CA GLY A 263 -16.11 -15.87 -6.03
C GLY A 263 -17.34 -15.05 -5.60
N VAL A 264 -18.38 -15.05 -6.46
CA VAL A 264 -19.62 -14.28 -6.23
C VAL A 264 -20.28 -14.59 -4.88
N THR A 265 -20.36 -15.87 -4.50
CA THR A 265 -20.97 -16.29 -3.24
C THR A 265 -20.25 -15.72 -2.03
N GLN A 266 -18.92 -15.80 -2.01
CA GLN A 266 -18.09 -15.30 -0.92
C GLN A 266 -18.16 -13.77 -0.84
N PHE A 267 -18.08 -13.07 -1.97
CA PHE A 267 -18.23 -11.62 -2.03
C PHE A 267 -19.59 -11.17 -1.48
N VAL A 268 -20.69 -11.77 -1.94
CA VAL A 268 -22.06 -11.44 -1.47
C VAL A 268 -22.20 -11.70 0.02
N HIS A 269 -21.64 -12.82 0.54
CA HIS A 269 -21.62 -13.11 1.97
C HIS A 269 -20.97 -11.99 2.77
N HIS A 270 -19.72 -11.62 2.43
CA HIS A 270 -18.99 -10.56 3.15
C HIS A 270 -19.66 -9.20 3.01
N ALA A 271 -20.15 -8.84 1.82
CA ALA A 271 -20.85 -7.57 1.62
C ALA A 271 -22.11 -7.46 2.50
N ARG A 272 -22.91 -8.55 2.60
CA ARG A 272 -24.07 -8.57 3.49
C ARG A 272 -23.69 -8.47 4.97
N MET A 273 -22.65 -9.17 5.39
CA MET A 273 -22.17 -9.11 6.77
C MET A 273 -21.66 -7.71 7.16
N LEU A 274 -21.09 -6.98 6.22
CA LEU A 274 -20.53 -5.63 6.47
C LEU A 274 -21.58 -4.52 6.39
N THR A 275 -22.56 -4.63 5.49
CA THR A 275 -23.50 -3.54 5.17
C THR A 275 -24.95 -3.83 5.51
N ASN A 276 -25.28 -5.08 5.84
CA ASN A 276 -26.64 -5.60 5.93
C ASN A 276 -27.45 -5.42 4.63
N MET A 277 -26.75 -5.29 3.48
CA MET A 277 -27.35 -5.08 2.17
C MET A 277 -26.80 -6.06 1.14
N THR A 278 -27.52 -6.28 0.03
CA THR A 278 -26.91 -6.92 -1.13
C THR A 278 -25.95 -5.93 -1.82
N PRO A 279 -24.91 -6.41 -2.55
CA PRO A 279 -23.94 -5.52 -3.20
C PRO A 279 -24.56 -4.44 -4.10
N LEU A 280 -25.54 -4.82 -4.94
CA LEU A 280 -26.22 -3.84 -5.82
C LEU A 280 -27.12 -2.88 -5.04
N HIS A 281 -27.67 -3.32 -3.91
CA HIS A 281 -28.43 -2.41 -3.04
C HIS A 281 -27.50 -1.38 -2.40
N TYR A 282 -26.34 -1.80 -1.91
CA TYR A 282 -25.34 -0.90 -1.37
C TYR A 282 -24.81 0.09 -2.43
N LEU A 283 -24.50 -0.38 -3.64
CA LEU A 283 -24.13 0.51 -4.75
C LEU A 283 -25.21 1.57 -5.02
N ASN A 284 -26.47 1.16 -5.12
CA ASN A 284 -27.57 2.11 -5.32
C ASN A 284 -27.73 3.05 -4.13
N TYR A 285 -27.45 2.58 -2.91
CA TYR A 285 -27.42 3.41 -1.71
C TYR A 285 -26.38 4.53 -1.85
N CYS A 286 -25.12 4.23 -2.21
CA CYS A 286 -24.06 5.19 -2.43
C CYS A 286 -24.39 6.16 -3.59
N ARG A 287 -24.92 5.66 -4.70
CA ARG A 287 -25.37 6.47 -5.85
C ARG A 287 -26.43 7.50 -5.46
N LEU A 288 -27.42 7.10 -4.68
CA LEU A 288 -28.48 7.98 -4.20
C LEU A 288 -27.98 9.02 -3.21
N ASP A 289 -27.01 8.65 -2.35
CA ASP A 289 -26.36 9.56 -1.41
C ASP A 289 -25.57 10.65 -2.16
N ARG A 290 -24.78 10.24 -3.14
CA ARG A 290 -24.06 11.16 -4.02
C ARG A 290 -25.03 12.10 -4.76
N ALA A 291 -26.12 11.56 -5.30
CA ALA A 291 -27.13 12.35 -5.98
C ALA A 291 -27.80 13.37 -5.05
N ALA A 292 -28.12 12.99 -3.81
CA ALA A 292 -28.66 13.91 -2.81
C ALA A 292 -27.68 15.06 -2.48
N HIS A 293 -26.39 14.76 -2.40
CA HIS A 293 -25.34 15.78 -2.26
C HIS A 293 -25.33 16.73 -3.47
N LEU A 294 -25.28 16.23 -4.70
CA LEU A 294 -25.23 17.04 -5.93
C LEU A 294 -26.51 17.88 -6.12
N LEU A 295 -27.68 17.35 -5.76
CA LEU A 295 -28.91 18.12 -5.83
C LEU A 295 -28.89 19.37 -4.95
N ARG A 296 -28.12 19.37 -3.86
CA ARG A 296 -27.95 20.51 -2.94
C ARG A 296 -26.82 21.44 -3.35
N THR A 297 -25.71 20.88 -3.84
CA THR A 297 -24.46 21.63 -4.09
C THR A 297 -24.33 22.12 -5.53
N SER A 298 -25.10 21.56 -6.48
CA SER A 298 -25.01 21.85 -7.92
C SER A 298 -26.39 22.22 -8.49
N PRO A 299 -26.96 23.36 -8.11
CA PRO A 299 -28.33 23.75 -8.51
C PRO A 299 -28.49 23.95 -10.02
N ALA A 300 -27.40 24.28 -10.71
CA ALA A 300 -27.41 24.50 -12.19
C ALA A 300 -27.42 23.18 -12.99
N THR A 301 -26.99 22.09 -12.43
CA THR A 301 -26.94 20.77 -13.10
C THR A 301 -28.35 20.17 -13.18
N SER A 302 -28.76 19.66 -14.33
CA SER A 302 -30.10 19.07 -14.49
C SER A 302 -30.21 17.77 -13.66
N ILE A 303 -31.46 17.41 -13.29
CA ILE A 303 -31.71 16.16 -12.54
C ILE A 303 -31.29 14.93 -13.37
N THR A 304 -31.45 15.00 -14.69
CA THR A 304 -31.03 13.92 -15.60
C THR A 304 -29.52 13.78 -15.64
N GLU A 305 -28.78 14.87 -15.73
CA GLU A 305 -27.31 14.85 -15.67
C GLU A 305 -26.80 14.29 -14.35
N ILE A 306 -27.37 14.70 -13.21
CA ILE A 306 -27.03 14.14 -11.89
C ILE A 306 -27.29 12.61 -11.84
N ALA A 307 -28.43 12.18 -12.39
CA ALA A 307 -28.74 10.74 -12.44
C ALA A 307 -27.67 9.96 -13.23
N MET A 308 -27.28 10.47 -14.40
CA MET A 308 -26.25 9.83 -15.24
C MET A 308 -24.87 9.87 -14.58
N GLU A 309 -24.47 11.02 -14.02
CA GLU A 309 -23.21 11.17 -13.28
C GLU A 309 -23.11 10.17 -12.11
N CYS A 310 -24.23 9.91 -11.42
CA CYS A 310 -24.29 8.93 -10.35
C CYS A 310 -24.42 7.47 -10.84
N GLY A 311 -24.40 7.22 -12.16
CA GLY A 311 -24.41 5.86 -12.73
C GLY A 311 -25.81 5.24 -12.86
N PHE A 312 -26.89 6.00 -12.86
CA PHE A 312 -28.22 5.48 -13.17
C PHE A 312 -28.45 5.43 -14.69
N SER A 313 -28.93 4.30 -15.18
CA SER A 313 -29.18 4.11 -16.62
C SER A 313 -30.36 4.94 -17.17
N THR A 314 -31.31 5.33 -16.31
CA THR A 314 -32.43 6.17 -16.71
C THR A 314 -32.84 7.13 -15.57
N SER A 315 -33.29 8.32 -15.93
CA SER A 315 -33.82 9.31 -14.98
C SER A 315 -35.12 8.84 -14.30
N GLN A 316 -35.91 7.98 -14.94
CA GLN A 316 -37.13 7.41 -14.37
C GLN A 316 -36.82 6.43 -13.24
N TYR A 317 -35.88 5.51 -13.46
CA TYR A 317 -35.43 4.58 -12.41
C TYR A 317 -34.79 5.33 -11.25
N PHE A 318 -33.96 6.32 -11.54
CA PHE A 318 -33.40 7.22 -10.53
C PHE A 318 -34.49 7.89 -9.69
N ALA A 319 -35.47 8.55 -10.30
CA ALA A 319 -36.53 9.25 -9.58
C ALA A 319 -37.34 8.33 -8.67
N THR A 320 -37.65 7.11 -9.15
CA THR A 320 -38.33 6.10 -8.36
C THR A 320 -37.52 5.63 -7.16
N ALA A 321 -36.23 5.29 -7.38
CA ALA A 321 -35.32 4.87 -6.33
C ALA A 321 -35.06 5.97 -5.30
N PHE A 322 -34.90 7.21 -5.78
CA PHE A 322 -34.69 8.39 -4.94
C PHE A 322 -35.90 8.67 -4.03
N ASN A 323 -37.11 8.68 -4.62
CA ASN A 323 -38.33 8.88 -3.84
C ASN A 323 -38.55 7.77 -2.79
N LYS A 324 -38.28 6.52 -3.16
CA LYS A 324 -38.35 5.41 -2.20
C LYS A 324 -37.41 5.59 -0.99
N ARG A 325 -36.24 6.19 -1.20
CA ARG A 325 -35.24 6.39 -0.13
C ARG A 325 -35.49 7.63 0.71
N PHE A 326 -35.80 8.76 0.05
CA PHE A 326 -35.86 10.07 0.70
C PHE A 326 -37.29 10.59 0.95
N GLY A 327 -38.32 9.85 0.51
CA GLY A 327 -39.73 10.21 0.71
C GLY A 327 -40.20 11.42 -0.13
N SER A 328 -39.35 11.90 -1.06
CA SER A 328 -39.65 13.04 -1.94
C SER A 328 -38.98 12.88 -3.30
N SER A 329 -39.53 13.52 -4.32
CA SER A 329 -38.90 13.51 -5.64
C SER A 329 -37.57 14.28 -5.63
N PRO A 330 -36.61 13.99 -6.55
CA PRO A 330 -35.38 14.75 -6.67
C PRO A 330 -35.61 16.26 -6.85
N ARG A 331 -36.69 16.64 -7.54
CA ARG A 331 -37.07 18.03 -7.77
C ARG A 331 -37.55 18.73 -6.50
N GLU A 332 -38.35 18.06 -5.70
CA GLU A 332 -38.79 18.57 -4.39
C GLU A 332 -37.64 18.66 -3.41
N PHE A 333 -36.80 17.61 -3.36
CA PHE A 333 -35.62 17.54 -2.48
C PHE A 333 -34.64 18.71 -2.74
N ARG A 334 -34.41 19.08 -4.00
CA ARG A 334 -33.59 20.23 -4.40
C ARG A 334 -34.14 21.57 -3.89
N ARG A 335 -35.46 21.70 -3.77
CA ARG A 335 -36.11 22.97 -3.36
C ARG A 335 -36.12 23.20 -1.86
N VAL A 336 -35.95 22.17 -1.06
CA VAL A 336 -35.94 22.28 0.41
C VAL A 336 -34.54 22.71 0.85
N PRO A 337 -34.37 23.90 1.49
CA PRO A 337 -33.08 24.30 2.05
C PRO A 337 -32.61 23.25 3.06
N GLY A 338 -31.35 22.85 2.99
CA GLY A 338 -30.79 21.85 3.91
C GLY A 338 -30.83 22.35 5.34
N VAL A 339 -31.56 21.66 6.20
CA VAL A 339 -31.36 21.77 7.65
C VAL A 339 -29.98 21.18 7.93
N SER A 340 -29.02 22.01 8.28
CA SER A 340 -27.73 21.58 8.84
C SER A 340 -28.05 20.65 10.01
N ARG A 341 -27.72 19.37 9.90
CA ARG A 341 -27.59 18.52 11.08
C ARG A 341 -26.40 19.04 11.87
N THR A 342 -26.69 19.89 12.85
CA THR A 342 -25.79 20.10 13.97
C THR A 342 -25.43 18.75 14.54
N SER A 343 -24.13 18.53 14.70
CA SER A 343 -23.51 17.48 15.49
C SER A 343 -24.33 17.19 16.74
N ILE A 344 -24.80 15.98 16.90
CA ILE A 344 -25.16 15.46 18.23
C ILE A 344 -23.85 14.84 18.72
N ASP A 345 -23.07 15.69 19.43
CA ASP A 345 -22.19 15.24 20.50
C ASP A 345 -23.10 14.80 21.66
N ASP A 346 -23.01 13.48 21.97
CA ASP A 346 -23.04 12.95 23.35
C ASP A 346 -22.56 11.48 23.29
#